data_5aa68434ab3e111b2e26f90aa656417f
#
_entry.id   5aa68434ab3e111b2e26f90aa656417f
#
_cell.length_a   1.000
_cell.length_b   1.000
_cell.length_c   1.000
_cell.angle_alpha   90.00
_cell.angle_beta   90.00
_cell.angle_gamma   90.00
#
_symmetry.space_group_name_H-M   'P 1'
#
loop_
_entity.id
_entity.type
_entity.pdbx_description
1 polymer ?
#
loop_
_entity_poly.entity_id
_entity_poly.type
_entity_poly.pdbx_seq_one_letter_code
_entity_poly.pdbx_strand_id
1 'polypeptide(L)'
;LIMEIMDWKRKNIYFLSDQTNEANQRMLFAKTAALVGIEDFDKVTYPDWETLLRALNRQLPGNCTVCFDEFPYLVKSCPSLPSVIQKLLNEKCLKFNLILCGSSQQLMQGYILDRKEPLYGLADEIIRITPIPVQYIGQALGCDAQNAVEEYAVWGGIPRYWELRADYNDNETAIEKLLLDNNGFLADEPIRLLRDDMRDTVQASTLLSIIGNGANRLSE
;
A
#
# COMPACT_ATOMS: atom_id res chain seq x y z
N LEU A 1 -8.23 2.70 -1.68
CA LEU A 1 -8.68 3.38 -0.47
C LEU A 1 -8.24 4.84 -0.44
N ILE A 2 -6.92 5.13 -0.47
CA ILE A 2 -6.42 6.54 -0.40
C ILE A 2 -6.95 7.37 -1.56
N MET A 3 -6.94 6.84 -2.77
CA MET A 3 -7.47 7.53 -3.94
C MET A 3 -8.96 7.91 -3.82
N GLU A 4 -9.74 7.14 -3.09
CA GLU A 4 -11.19 7.39 -2.90
C GLU A 4 -11.48 8.49 -1.89
N ILE A 5 -10.60 8.70 -0.92
CA ILE A 5 -10.76 9.74 0.11
C ILE A 5 -10.10 11.07 -0.25
N MET A 6 -9.25 11.11 -1.29
CA MET A 6 -8.61 12.35 -1.73
C MET A 6 -9.60 13.27 -2.47
N ASP A 7 -9.64 14.54 -2.07
CA ASP A 7 -10.42 15.57 -2.78
C ASP A 7 -9.71 15.98 -4.07
N TRP A 8 -10.10 15.37 -5.18
CA TRP A 8 -9.52 15.62 -6.52
C TRP A 8 -9.87 17.00 -7.10
N LYS A 9 -10.73 17.78 -6.46
CA LYS A 9 -10.95 19.19 -6.82
C LYS A 9 -9.79 20.09 -6.38
N ARG A 10 -8.95 19.61 -5.47
CA ARG A 10 -7.72 20.26 -5.05
C ARG A 10 -6.55 19.70 -5.87
N LYS A 11 -5.43 20.41 -5.89
CA LYS A 11 -4.17 19.92 -6.47
C LYS A 11 -3.50 18.90 -5.55
N ASN A 12 -4.22 17.85 -5.20
CA ASN A 12 -3.69 16.72 -4.44
C ASN A 12 -2.91 15.79 -5.36
N ILE A 13 -1.78 15.31 -4.90
CA ILE A 13 -0.90 14.41 -5.67
C ILE A 13 -0.94 13.03 -5.01
N TYR A 14 -1.34 12.02 -5.78
CA TYR A 14 -1.16 10.61 -5.42
C TYR A 14 -0.11 10.03 -6.36
N PHE A 15 1.00 9.59 -5.79
CA PHE A 15 2.11 8.99 -6.52
C PHE A 15 2.31 7.56 -6.06
N LEU A 16 2.03 6.62 -6.95
CA LEU A 16 2.35 5.21 -6.75
C LEU A 16 3.79 4.98 -7.19
N SER A 17 4.64 4.62 -6.24
CA SER A 17 6.05 4.32 -6.48
C SER A 17 6.21 2.92 -7.06
N ASP A 18 7.12 2.74 -7.98
CA ASP A 18 7.45 1.45 -8.58
C ASP A 18 8.92 1.03 -8.31
N GLN A 19 9.30 -0.15 -8.76
CA GLN A 19 10.65 -0.68 -8.58
C GLN A 19 11.59 -0.18 -9.69
N THR A 20 11.83 1.14 -9.72
CA THR A 20 12.74 1.77 -10.69
C THR A 20 13.82 2.60 -9.98
N ASN A 21 14.78 3.13 -10.74
CA ASN A 21 15.83 3.97 -10.18
C ASN A 21 15.32 5.35 -9.76
N GLU A 22 16.09 6.02 -8.91
CA GLU A 22 15.75 7.32 -8.31
C GLU A 22 15.43 8.41 -9.36
N ALA A 23 16.18 8.50 -10.44
CA ALA A 23 15.96 9.51 -11.48
C ALA A 23 14.61 9.32 -12.19
N ASN A 24 14.25 8.05 -12.49
CA ASN A 24 12.95 7.72 -13.07
C ASN A 24 11.81 8.00 -12.09
N GLN A 25 11.97 7.69 -10.80
CA GLN A 25 10.97 8.02 -9.77
C GLN A 25 10.69 9.52 -9.75
N ARG A 26 11.73 10.36 -9.75
CA ARG A 26 11.55 11.82 -9.77
C ARG A 26 10.87 12.30 -11.05
N MET A 27 11.24 11.75 -12.19
CA MET A 27 10.60 12.08 -13.48
C MET A 27 9.11 11.69 -13.49
N LEU A 28 8.77 10.49 -13.01
CA LEU A 28 7.39 10.02 -12.93
C LEU A 28 6.58 10.87 -11.95
N PHE A 29 7.15 11.20 -10.80
CA PHE A 29 6.50 12.09 -9.85
C PHE A 29 6.24 13.48 -10.46
N ALA A 30 7.23 14.04 -11.17
CA ALA A 30 7.07 15.34 -11.83
C ALA A 30 5.96 15.32 -12.88
N LYS A 31 5.83 14.24 -13.66
CA LYS A 31 4.69 14.04 -14.58
C LYS A 31 3.36 13.97 -13.84
N THR A 32 3.31 13.23 -12.74
CA THR A 32 2.09 13.13 -11.92
C THR A 32 1.68 14.51 -11.38
N ALA A 33 2.65 15.29 -10.91
CA ALA A 33 2.40 16.67 -10.45
C ALA A 33 1.88 17.58 -11.58
N ALA A 34 2.42 17.48 -12.78
CA ALA A 34 1.94 18.22 -13.95
C ALA A 34 0.49 17.86 -14.32
N LEU A 35 0.12 16.57 -14.25
CA LEU A 35 -1.24 16.09 -14.52
C LEU A 35 -2.29 16.68 -13.58
N VAL A 36 -1.95 16.99 -12.34
CA VAL A 36 -2.87 17.65 -11.39
C VAL A 36 -2.83 19.18 -11.49
N GLY A 37 -2.21 19.72 -12.55
CA GLY A 37 -2.24 21.15 -12.90
C GLY A 37 -1.14 21.98 -12.25
N ILE A 38 0.02 21.37 -11.94
CA ILE A 38 1.23 22.13 -11.60
C ILE A 38 1.99 22.37 -12.91
N GLU A 39 1.83 23.57 -13.44
CA GLU A 39 2.30 23.94 -14.77
C GLU A 39 3.83 23.76 -14.90
N ASP A 40 4.25 23.17 -16.02
CA ASP A 40 5.65 22.99 -16.42
C ASP A 40 6.53 22.19 -15.44
N PHE A 41 5.91 21.51 -14.46
CA PHE A 41 6.67 20.78 -13.44
C PHE A 41 7.44 19.58 -14.02
N ASP A 42 6.90 18.95 -15.06
CA ASP A 42 7.50 17.85 -15.80
C ASP A 42 8.55 18.28 -16.84
N LYS A 43 8.62 19.58 -17.17
CA LYS A 43 9.60 20.13 -18.11
C LYS A 43 10.94 20.42 -17.46
N VAL A 44 11.04 20.33 -16.14
CA VAL A 44 12.25 20.58 -15.37
C VAL A 44 12.86 19.26 -14.91
N THR A 45 14.17 19.12 -15.08
CA THR A 45 14.91 17.99 -14.49
C THR A 45 15.38 18.36 -13.09
N TYR A 46 14.92 17.60 -12.09
CA TYR A 46 15.29 17.80 -10.70
C TYR A 46 16.49 16.90 -10.35
N PRO A 47 17.61 17.45 -9.83
CA PRO A 47 18.80 16.68 -9.53
C PRO A 47 18.59 15.69 -8.36
N ASP A 48 17.76 16.06 -7.41
CA ASP A 48 17.47 15.30 -6.20
C ASP A 48 16.06 15.55 -5.67
N TRP A 49 15.61 14.73 -4.70
CA TRP A 49 14.28 14.84 -4.09
C TRP A 49 14.10 16.13 -3.26
N GLU A 50 15.15 16.64 -2.63
CA GLU A 50 15.05 17.89 -1.87
C GLU A 50 14.68 19.05 -2.79
N THR A 51 15.41 19.20 -3.89
CA THR A 51 15.16 20.24 -4.90
C THR A 51 13.76 20.12 -5.48
N LEU A 52 13.32 18.90 -5.80
CA LEU A 52 11.99 18.61 -6.32
C LEU A 52 10.90 19.01 -5.32
N LEU A 53 10.99 18.54 -4.07
CA LEU A 53 9.98 18.81 -3.03
C LEU A 53 9.93 20.29 -2.66
N ARG A 54 11.06 21.00 -2.65
CA ARG A 54 11.11 22.45 -2.45
C ARG A 54 10.48 23.22 -3.62
N ALA A 55 10.70 22.76 -4.85
CA ALA A 55 10.05 23.35 -6.03
C ALA A 55 8.54 23.13 -6.00
N LEU A 56 8.10 21.92 -5.65
CA LEU A 56 6.70 21.58 -5.47
C LEU A 56 6.04 22.47 -4.41
N ASN A 57 6.68 22.63 -3.25
CA ASN A 57 6.18 23.42 -2.14
C ASN A 57 5.98 24.90 -2.49
N ARG A 58 6.74 25.43 -3.45
CA ARG A 58 6.55 26.82 -3.94
C ARG A 58 5.33 26.97 -4.83
N GLN A 59 4.95 25.92 -5.57
CA GLN A 59 3.89 25.96 -6.57
C GLN A 59 2.54 25.43 -6.06
N LEU A 60 2.56 24.55 -5.04
CA LEU A 60 1.33 24.06 -4.42
C LEU A 60 0.66 25.14 -3.59
N PRO A 61 -0.66 25.32 -3.72
CA PRO A 61 -1.44 26.09 -2.76
C PRO A 61 -1.41 25.37 -1.39
N GLY A 62 -1.61 26.13 -0.31
CA GLY A 62 -1.78 25.53 1.03
C GLY A 62 -2.96 24.54 1.07
N ASN A 63 -2.91 23.61 2.03
CA ASN A 63 -3.94 22.58 2.25
C ASN A 63 -4.10 21.54 1.13
N CYS A 64 -3.06 21.32 0.34
CA CYS A 64 -2.96 20.17 -0.56
C CYS A 64 -2.36 18.97 0.18
N THR A 65 -2.58 17.79 -0.38
CA THR A 65 -2.01 16.53 0.13
C THR A 65 -1.14 15.91 -0.96
N VAL A 66 0.06 15.48 -0.55
CA VAL A 66 0.97 14.68 -1.38
C VAL A 66 1.08 13.30 -0.75
N CYS A 67 0.66 12.30 -1.46
CA CYS A 67 0.72 10.90 -1.04
C CYS A 67 1.81 10.17 -1.82
N PHE A 68 2.76 9.58 -1.10
CA PHE A 68 3.69 8.58 -1.62
C PHE A 68 3.18 7.20 -1.25
N ASP A 69 2.60 6.52 -2.22
CA ASP A 69 2.20 5.12 -2.07
C ASP A 69 3.35 4.21 -2.46
N GLU A 70 3.45 3.05 -1.81
CA GLU A 70 4.59 2.16 -1.86
C GLU A 70 5.92 2.88 -1.55
N PHE A 71 5.90 3.72 -0.50
CA PHE A 71 7.08 4.46 -0.02
C PHE A 71 8.34 3.63 0.17
N PRO A 72 8.28 2.34 0.59
CA PRO A 72 9.44 1.48 0.63
C PRO A 72 10.23 1.38 -0.68
N TYR A 73 9.58 1.45 -1.84
CA TYR A 73 10.29 1.43 -3.13
C TYR A 73 11.06 2.74 -3.38
N LEU A 74 10.52 3.88 -2.93
CA LEU A 74 11.26 5.14 -2.97
C LEU A 74 12.51 5.08 -2.09
N VAL A 75 12.39 4.58 -0.86
CA VAL A 75 13.53 4.46 0.05
C VAL A 75 14.57 3.49 -0.49
N LYS A 76 14.14 2.39 -1.12
CA LYS A 76 15.05 1.43 -1.76
C LYS A 76 15.83 2.08 -2.91
N SER A 77 15.19 2.95 -3.70
CA SER A 77 15.85 3.66 -4.82
C SER A 77 16.67 4.86 -4.36
N CYS A 78 16.27 5.50 -3.25
CA CYS A 78 16.94 6.65 -2.65
C CYS A 78 16.95 6.51 -1.11
N PRO A 79 17.96 5.83 -0.53
CA PRO A 79 18.05 5.61 0.93
C PRO A 79 18.14 6.91 1.75
N SER A 80 18.52 8.02 1.15
CA SER A 80 18.59 9.33 1.80
C SER A 80 17.23 10.06 1.88
N LEU A 81 16.20 9.60 1.17
CA LEU A 81 14.89 10.26 1.09
C LEU A 81 14.24 10.46 2.47
N PRO A 82 14.25 9.50 3.41
CA PRO A 82 13.74 9.71 4.76
C PRO A 82 14.42 10.88 5.47
N SER A 83 15.74 11.05 5.33
CA SER A 83 16.49 12.18 5.90
C SER A 83 16.14 13.52 5.24
N VAL A 84 15.90 13.51 3.93
CA VAL A 84 15.42 14.71 3.21
C VAL A 84 14.06 15.13 3.73
N ILE A 85 13.12 14.19 3.89
CA ILE A 85 11.79 14.45 4.44
C ILE A 85 11.91 14.98 5.88
N GLN A 86 12.70 14.33 6.72
CA GLN A 86 12.98 14.79 8.08
C GLN A 86 13.43 16.26 8.11
N LYS A 87 14.40 16.61 7.27
CA LYS A 87 14.91 17.97 7.17
C LYS A 87 13.81 18.96 6.82
N LEU A 88 13.00 18.66 5.79
CA LEU A 88 11.92 19.55 5.34
C LEU A 88 10.82 19.71 6.39
N LEU A 89 10.49 18.66 7.15
CA LEU A 89 9.53 18.71 8.25
C LEU A 89 10.07 19.54 9.42
N ASN A 90 11.33 19.35 9.81
CA ASN A 90 11.97 20.09 10.88
C ASN A 90 12.10 21.60 10.57
N GLU A 91 12.30 21.95 9.31
CA GLU A 91 12.31 23.34 8.85
C GLU A 91 10.90 23.98 8.87
N LYS A 92 9.84 23.17 9.08
CA LYS A 92 8.42 23.61 9.04
C LYS A 92 8.07 24.39 7.78
N CYS A 93 8.72 24.06 6.67
CA CYS A 93 8.56 24.80 5.42
C CYS A 93 7.50 24.21 4.47
N LEU A 94 7.03 22.99 4.71
CA LEU A 94 6.03 22.33 3.86
C LEU A 94 4.64 22.96 4.07
N LYS A 95 4.00 23.35 2.98
CA LYS A 95 2.65 23.92 2.95
C LYS A 95 1.57 22.86 2.69
N PHE A 96 1.98 21.66 2.35
CA PHE A 96 1.12 20.51 2.04
C PHE A 96 1.24 19.43 3.12
N ASN A 97 0.17 18.64 3.25
CA ASN A 97 0.18 17.45 4.08
C ASN A 97 0.91 16.33 3.33
N LEU A 98 1.73 15.57 4.04
CA LEU A 98 2.46 14.44 3.49
C LEU A 98 1.87 13.14 4.02
N ILE A 99 1.50 12.23 3.13
CA ILE A 99 1.08 10.87 3.44
C ILE A 99 2.13 9.91 2.90
N LEU A 100 2.64 9.04 3.76
CA LEU A 100 3.53 7.95 3.39
C LEU A 100 2.81 6.63 3.67
N CYS A 101 2.65 5.80 2.66
CA CYS A 101 2.02 4.49 2.81
C CYS A 101 2.77 3.41 2.05
N GLY A 102 2.52 2.18 2.40
CA GLY A 102 3.09 1.00 1.76
C GLY A 102 2.40 -0.26 2.25
N SER A 103 2.37 -1.26 1.40
CA SER A 103 1.74 -2.56 1.67
C SER A 103 2.52 -3.38 2.71
N SER A 104 3.85 -3.28 2.73
CA SER A 104 4.69 -4.01 3.69
C SER A 104 4.70 -3.33 5.05
N GLN A 105 3.97 -3.91 5.99
CA GLN A 105 3.91 -3.44 7.37
C GLN A 105 5.29 -3.44 8.04
N GLN A 106 6.11 -4.48 7.80
CA GLN A 106 7.44 -4.59 8.38
C GLN A 106 8.37 -3.46 7.92
N LEU A 107 8.36 -3.13 6.63
CA LEU A 107 9.19 -2.06 6.08
C LEU A 107 8.70 -0.69 6.56
N MET A 108 7.39 -0.44 6.55
CA MET A 108 6.84 0.83 7.03
C MET A 108 7.12 1.03 8.52
N GLN A 109 6.95 -0.01 9.35
CA GLN A 109 7.33 0.05 10.77
C GLN A 109 8.82 0.34 10.95
N GLY A 110 9.68 -0.28 10.16
CA GLY A 110 11.11 -0.03 10.18
C GLY A 110 11.43 1.44 9.94
N TYR A 111 10.85 2.07 8.93
CA TYR A 111 11.14 3.47 8.60
C TYR A 111 10.52 4.51 9.55
N ILE A 112 9.37 4.22 10.17
CA ILE A 112 8.59 5.20 10.94
C ILE A 112 8.72 4.99 12.45
N LEU A 113 8.82 3.74 12.92
CA LEU A 113 8.78 3.41 14.35
C LEU A 113 10.14 3.04 14.95
N ASP A 114 11.16 2.75 14.16
CA ASP A 114 12.50 2.51 14.70
C ASP A 114 13.13 3.84 15.13
N ARG A 115 13.58 3.91 16.39
CA ARG A 115 14.22 5.09 16.98
C ARG A 115 15.49 5.55 16.26
N LYS A 116 16.10 4.69 15.47
CA LYS A 116 17.32 5.00 14.71
C LYS A 116 17.02 5.65 13.37
N GLU A 117 15.77 5.57 12.90
CA GLU A 117 15.38 6.04 11.59
C GLU A 117 15.02 7.53 11.58
N PRO A 118 15.29 8.24 10.48
CA PRO A 118 15.08 9.69 10.40
C PRO A 118 13.64 10.14 10.66
N LEU A 119 12.64 9.33 10.29
CA LEU A 119 11.23 9.70 10.41
C LEU A 119 10.61 9.36 11.77
N TYR A 120 11.38 8.78 12.69
CA TYR A 120 10.88 8.45 14.03
C TYR A 120 10.31 9.66 14.76
N GLY A 121 9.08 9.54 15.22
CA GLY A 121 8.41 10.57 16.02
C GLY A 121 8.01 11.84 15.27
N LEU A 122 8.08 11.85 13.93
CA LEU A 122 7.69 13.00 13.11
C LEU A 122 6.28 12.88 12.53
N ALA A 123 5.67 11.69 12.57
CA ALA A 123 4.31 11.52 12.13
C ALA A 123 3.33 12.11 13.14
N ASP A 124 2.40 12.94 12.67
CA ASP A 124 1.28 13.44 13.47
C ASP A 124 0.27 12.33 13.75
N GLU A 125 0.10 11.41 12.79
CA GLU A 125 -0.82 10.28 12.88
C GLU A 125 -0.24 9.04 12.17
N ILE A 126 -0.43 7.87 12.79
CA ILE A 126 -0.06 6.57 12.24
C ILE A 126 -1.31 5.72 12.16
N ILE A 127 -1.77 5.45 10.94
CA ILE A 127 -2.98 4.67 10.69
C ILE A 127 -2.58 3.28 10.21
N ARG A 128 -3.02 2.27 10.95
CA ARG A 128 -2.92 0.88 10.54
C ARG A 128 -4.25 0.43 9.96
N ILE A 129 -4.25 0.11 8.67
CA ILE A 129 -5.42 -0.45 8.01
C ILE A 129 -5.46 -1.95 8.30
N THR A 130 -6.55 -2.39 8.94
CA THR A 130 -6.81 -3.80 9.23
C THR A 130 -7.83 -4.37 8.25
N PRO A 131 -7.89 -5.70 8.07
CA PRO A 131 -8.95 -6.33 7.29
C PRO A 131 -10.34 -5.88 7.76
N ILE A 132 -11.26 -5.73 6.83
CA ILE A 132 -12.64 -5.35 7.13
C ILE A 132 -13.29 -6.46 7.95
N PRO A 133 -13.96 -6.15 9.08
CA PRO A 133 -14.60 -7.16 9.93
C PRO A 133 -15.72 -7.92 9.23
N VAL A 134 -15.96 -9.17 9.68
CA VAL A 134 -16.95 -10.10 9.12
C VAL A 134 -18.37 -9.55 8.99
N GLN A 135 -18.78 -8.65 9.88
CA GLN A 135 -20.13 -8.06 9.85
C GLN A 135 -20.46 -7.29 8.56
N TYR A 136 -19.46 -6.86 7.82
CA TYR A 136 -19.66 -6.09 6.59
C TYR A 136 -19.76 -6.93 5.32
N ILE A 137 -19.28 -8.19 5.31
CA ILE A 137 -19.30 -9.03 4.11
C ILE A 137 -20.73 -9.41 3.71
N GLY A 138 -21.62 -9.68 4.70
CA GLY A 138 -23.02 -9.95 4.44
C GLY A 138 -23.73 -8.82 3.70
N GLN A 139 -23.42 -7.56 4.06
CA GLN A 139 -23.94 -6.39 3.36
C GLN A 139 -23.33 -6.26 1.94
N ALA A 140 -22.05 -6.51 1.79
CA ALA A 140 -21.35 -6.39 0.52
C ALA A 140 -21.79 -7.44 -0.50
N LEU A 141 -22.02 -8.69 -0.07
CA LEU A 141 -22.42 -9.81 -0.92
C LEU A 141 -23.93 -10.09 -0.91
N GLY A 142 -24.71 -9.37 -0.12
CA GLY A 142 -26.19 -9.55 -0.05
C GLY A 142 -26.59 -10.89 0.57
N CYS A 143 -25.80 -11.46 1.49
CA CYS A 143 -26.06 -12.74 2.12
C CYS A 143 -26.44 -12.62 3.60
N ASP A 144 -27.05 -13.68 4.15
CA ASP A 144 -27.41 -13.75 5.56
C ASP A 144 -26.19 -13.95 6.47
N ALA A 145 -26.39 -13.92 7.79
CA ALA A 145 -25.32 -13.98 8.76
C ALA A 145 -24.55 -15.32 8.77
N GLN A 146 -25.20 -16.43 8.45
CA GLN A 146 -24.56 -17.75 8.39
C GLN A 146 -23.65 -17.79 7.17
N ASN A 147 -24.17 -17.47 5.99
CA ASN A 147 -23.41 -17.42 4.76
C ASN A 147 -22.28 -16.37 4.83
N ALA A 148 -22.48 -15.25 5.53
CA ALA A 148 -21.46 -14.24 5.74
C ALA A 148 -20.22 -14.81 6.48
N VAL A 149 -20.41 -15.72 7.43
CA VAL A 149 -19.27 -16.37 8.12
C VAL A 149 -18.54 -17.33 7.19
N GLU A 150 -19.26 -18.09 6.36
CA GLU A 150 -18.67 -19.01 5.38
C GLU A 150 -17.92 -18.25 4.30
N GLU A 151 -18.49 -17.18 3.77
CA GLU A 151 -17.83 -16.29 2.81
C GLU A 151 -16.55 -15.66 3.41
N TYR A 152 -16.66 -15.17 4.65
CA TYR A 152 -15.50 -14.54 5.31
C TYR A 152 -14.38 -15.54 5.64
N ALA A 153 -14.72 -16.80 5.92
CA ALA A 153 -13.74 -17.85 6.16
C ALA A 153 -12.82 -18.10 4.92
N VAL A 154 -13.34 -17.85 3.73
CA VAL A 154 -12.59 -18.00 2.47
C VAL A 154 -11.94 -16.68 2.04
N TRP A 155 -12.71 -15.60 1.97
CA TRP A 155 -12.30 -14.35 1.34
C TRP A 155 -11.69 -13.34 2.33
N GLY A 156 -11.81 -13.59 3.64
CA GLY A 156 -11.29 -12.70 4.68
C GLY A 156 -11.88 -11.29 4.59
N GLY A 157 -11.13 -10.31 5.05
CA GLY A 157 -11.55 -8.90 5.10
C GLY A 157 -10.88 -8.01 4.04
N ILE A 158 -10.51 -8.55 2.89
CA ILE A 158 -9.87 -7.81 1.80
C ILE A 158 -10.92 -7.41 0.76
N PRO A 159 -11.21 -6.11 0.57
CA PRO A 159 -12.28 -5.65 -0.33
C PRO A 159 -12.15 -6.20 -1.75
N ARG A 160 -10.94 -6.28 -2.28
CA ARG A 160 -10.68 -6.79 -3.63
C ARG A 160 -11.14 -8.24 -3.81
N TYR A 161 -11.01 -9.06 -2.77
CA TYR A 161 -11.48 -10.46 -2.86
C TYR A 161 -13.01 -10.51 -2.87
N TRP A 162 -13.68 -9.60 -2.16
CA TRP A 162 -15.14 -9.51 -2.19
C TRP A 162 -15.67 -9.06 -3.56
N GLU A 163 -14.98 -8.11 -4.20
CA GLU A 163 -15.30 -7.70 -5.57
C GLU A 163 -15.20 -8.87 -6.54
N LEU A 164 -14.08 -9.60 -6.51
CA LEU A 164 -13.87 -10.77 -7.36
C LEU A 164 -14.89 -11.88 -7.08
N ARG A 165 -15.22 -12.11 -5.79
CA ARG A 165 -16.25 -13.07 -5.38
C ARG A 165 -17.64 -12.68 -5.90
N ALA A 166 -17.98 -11.43 -5.91
CA ALA A 166 -19.28 -10.91 -6.34
C ALA A 166 -19.59 -11.15 -7.83
N ASP A 167 -18.58 -11.43 -8.64
CA ASP A 167 -18.75 -11.78 -10.06
C ASP A 167 -19.32 -13.19 -10.27
N TYR A 168 -19.44 -14.00 -9.20
CA TYR A 168 -19.94 -15.39 -9.24
C TYR A 168 -21.24 -15.55 -8.48
N ASN A 169 -22.10 -16.45 -8.93
CA ASN A 169 -23.43 -16.67 -8.35
C ASN A 169 -23.37 -17.31 -6.95
N ASP A 170 -22.37 -18.17 -6.70
CA ASP A 170 -22.21 -18.89 -5.44
C ASP A 170 -20.74 -19.01 -5.03
N ASN A 171 -20.55 -19.36 -3.75
CA ASN A 171 -19.21 -19.42 -3.15
C ASN A 171 -18.38 -20.59 -3.71
N GLU A 172 -18.99 -21.72 -4.00
CA GLU A 172 -18.29 -22.91 -4.48
C GLU A 172 -17.68 -22.66 -5.87
N THR A 173 -18.48 -22.09 -6.78
CA THR A 173 -18.02 -21.72 -8.12
C THR A 173 -16.88 -20.68 -8.05
N ALA A 174 -16.99 -19.69 -7.15
CA ALA A 174 -15.94 -18.69 -6.99
C ALA A 174 -14.64 -19.33 -6.46
N ILE A 175 -14.71 -20.22 -5.47
CA ILE A 175 -13.57 -20.96 -4.95
C ILE A 175 -12.90 -21.77 -6.07
N GLU A 176 -13.69 -22.53 -6.82
CA GLU A 176 -13.17 -23.35 -7.92
C GLU A 176 -12.41 -22.48 -8.94
N LYS A 177 -13.03 -21.38 -9.39
CA LYS A 177 -12.48 -20.54 -10.47
C LYS A 177 -11.39 -19.59 -10.06
N LEU A 178 -11.44 -19.05 -8.85
CA LEU A 178 -10.47 -18.04 -8.38
C LEU A 178 -9.27 -18.64 -7.66
N LEU A 179 -9.49 -19.72 -6.89
CA LEU A 179 -8.47 -20.27 -5.99
C LEU A 179 -7.92 -21.63 -6.43
N LEU A 180 -8.77 -22.52 -6.96
CA LEU A 180 -8.39 -23.91 -7.26
C LEU A 180 -8.03 -24.14 -8.74
N ASP A 181 -8.53 -23.31 -9.65
CA ASP A 181 -8.09 -23.35 -11.04
C ASP A 181 -6.64 -22.82 -11.13
N ASN A 182 -5.76 -23.56 -11.79
CA ASN A 182 -4.35 -23.17 -11.97
C ASN A 182 -4.18 -21.80 -12.66
N ASN A 183 -5.18 -21.35 -13.42
CA ASN A 183 -5.23 -20.03 -14.05
C ASN A 183 -6.11 -19.06 -13.26
N GLY A 184 -6.58 -19.45 -12.09
CA GLY A 184 -7.40 -18.62 -11.20
C GLY A 184 -6.66 -17.37 -10.78
N PHE A 185 -7.36 -16.25 -10.73
CA PHE A 185 -6.73 -14.94 -10.41
C PHE A 185 -6.03 -14.92 -9.05
N LEU A 186 -6.50 -15.70 -8.08
CA LEU A 186 -5.97 -15.79 -6.72
C LEU A 186 -5.20 -17.09 -6.45
N ALA A 187 -4.98 -17.95 -7.45
CA ALA A 187 -4.31 -19.25 -7.27
C ALA A 187 -2.90 -19.10 -6.64
N ASP A 188 -2.13 -18.11 -7.06
CA ASP A 188 -0.78 -17.84 -6.57
C ASP A 188 -0.74 -16.82 -5.42
N GLU A 189 -1.88 -16.28 -5.02
CA GLU A 189 -1.95 -15.20 -4.01
C GLU A 189 -1.32 -15.59 -2.66
N PRO A 190 -1.55 -16.81 -2.10
CA PRO A 190 -0.93 -17.19 -0.85
C PRO A 190 0.60 -17.16 -0.90
N ILE A 191 1.19 -17.60 -2.03
CA ILE A 191 2.65 -17.60 -2.20
C ILE A 191 3.18 -16.18 -2.37
N ARG A 192 2.44 -15.31 -3.06
CA ARG A 192 2.79 -13.90 -3.25
C ARG A 192 2.80 -13.17 -1.91
N LEU A 193 1.75 -13.31 -1.10
CA LEU A 193 1.67 -12.73 0.24
C LEU A 193 2.82 -13.18 1.14
N LEU A 194 3.18 -14.46 1.11
CA LEU A 194 4.32 -14.96 1.88
C LEU A 194 5.64 -14.31 1.44
N ARG A 195 5.84 -14.11 0.14
CA ARG A 195 7.05 -13.46 -0.39
C ARG A 195 7.16 -11.98 -0.01
N ASP A 196 6.02 -11.30 0.08
CA ASP A 196 5.99 -9.88 0.41
C ASP A 196 6.23 -9.63 1.90
N ASP A 197 5.74 -10.52 2.78
CA ASP A 197 5.78 -10.33 4.23
C ASP A 197 6.88 -11.11 4.96
N MET A 198 7.45 -12.16 4.35
CA MET A 198 8.39 -13.05 5.02
C MET A 198 9.75 -13.12 4.33
N ARG A 199 10.82 -13.14 5.15
CA ARG A 199 12.19 -13.36 4.66
C ARG A 199 12.45 -14.80 4.22
N ASP A 200 11.84 -15.77 4.91
CA ASP A 200 11.96 -17.20 4.61
C ASP A 200 10.60 -17.77 4.20
N THR A 201 10.36 -17.73 2.91
CA THR A 201 9.12 -18.24 2.31
C THR A 201 9.06 -19.77 2.28
N VAL A 202 10.20 -20.46 2.30
CA VAL A 202 10.25 -21.93 2.25
C VAL A 202 9.76 -22.53 3.55
N GLN A 203 10.23 -22.01 4.70
CA GLN A 203 9.77 -22.48 6.01
C GLN A 203 8.28 -22.20 6.20
N ALA A 204 7.81 -20.99 5.83
CA ALA A 204 6.42 -20.61 5.95
C ALA A 204 5.51 -21.50 5.08
N SER A 205 5.87 -21.73 3.83
CA SER A 205 5.10 -22.60 2.90
C SER A 205 5.07 -24.05 3.40
N THR A 206 6.20 -24.54 3.94
CA THR A 206 6.28 -25.90 4.50
C THR A 206 5.36 -26.04 5.71
N LEU A 207 5.36 -25.06 6.61
CA LEU A 207 4.50 -25.06 7.79
C LEU A 207 3.02 -25.05 7.40
N LEU A 208 2.63 -24.19 6.47
CA LEU A 208 1.25 -24.13 5.97
C LEU A 208 0.83 -25.43 5.28
N SER A 209 1.73 -26.06 4.52
CA SER A 209 1.47 -27.37 3.92
C SER A 209 1.26 -28.46 4.96
N ILE A 210 2.06 -28.48 6.02
CA ILE A 210 1.92 -29.45 7.13
C ILE A 210 0.57 -29.24 7.83
N ILE A 211 0.19 -28.00 8.13
CA ILE A 211 -1.11 -27.67 8.73
C ILE A 211 -2.26 -28.08 7.79
N GLY A 212 -2.15 -27.79 6.50
CA GLY A 212 -3.14 -28.16 5.49
C GLY A 212 -3.31 -29.67 5.34
N ASN A 213 -2.28 -30.46 5.65
CA ASN A 213 -2.33 -31.91 5.70
C ASN A 213 -2.84 -32.48 7.05
N GLY A 214 -3.31 -31.64 7.95
CA GLY A 214 -4.02 -32.03 9.17
C GLY A 214 -3.18 -32.03 10.45
N ALA A 215 -1.91 -31.58 10.40
CA ALA A 215 -1.13 -31.43 11.62
C ALA A 215 -1.70 -30.32 12.51
N ASN A 216 -1.95 -30.64 13.78
CA ASN A 216 -2.55 -29.71 14.73
C ASN A 216 -1.75 -29.57 16.04
N ARG A 217 -0.53 -30.15 16.10
CA ARG A 217 0.37 -30.09 17.25
C ARG A 217 1.78 -29.69 16.82
N LEU A 218 2.48 -28.95 17.67
CA LEU A 218 3.86 -28.53 17.43
C LEU A 218 4.87 -29.69 17.36
N SER A 219 4.47 -30.91 17.77
CA SER A 219 5.32 -32.13 17.76
C SER A 219 5.08 -33.02 16.54
N GLU A 220 4.20 -32.64 15.65
CA GLU A 220 3.93 -33.31 14.38
C GLU A 220 4.67 -32.62 13.24
#